data_d62a6456c8f7ff69381ac60fd42f79f9
#
_entry.id   d62a6456c8f7ff69381ac60fd42f79f9
#
_cell.length_a   1.000
_cell.length_b   1.000
_cell.length_c   1.000
_cell.angle_alpha   90.00
_cell.angle_beta   90.00
_cell.angle_gamma   90.00
#
_symmetry.space_group_name_H-M   'P 1'
#
loop_
_entity.id
_entity.type
_entity.pdbx_description
1 polymer ?
#
loop_
_entity_poly.entity_id
_entity_poly.type
_entity_poly.pdbx_seq_one_letter_code
_entity_poly.pdbx_strand_id
1 'polypeptide(L)'
;MELSKEDALRAYRTMKTIREFEERLHVEFATGDIPGFVHLYAGEEAIATGICMHLNDLDKIASTHRGHGHCIAKGCDVDGMMAEIYGRKIGLCAGKGGSMHIADLEKGMMGANGIVGGGPPLVCGAGLAAKQLGNGGVAVAFVGDGGSNQGTTFESLNLAAVWNLPCIFVVENNGYAETTSPKYSVACDDVSDRASGFNMPGVTVDGHDFFAVYETAAEAIKRAREGGGPTMIECKVNRSVSYTHLTLPTTPYV
;
A
#
# COMPACT_ATOMS: atom_id res chain seq x y z
N MET A 1 -9.91 -4.93 -19.82
CA MET A 1 -10.52 -3.61 -20.17
C MET A 1 -9.46 -2.81 -20.91
N GLU A 2 -9.74 -2.31 -22.11
CA GLU A 2 -8.74 -1.52 -22.85
C GLU A 2 -8.53 -0.18 -22.15
N LEU A 3 -7.29 0.06 -21.70
CA LEU A 3 -6.90 1.30 -21.03
C LEU A 3 -6.86 2.43 -22.08
N SER A 4 -7.54 3.55 -21.83
CA SER A 4 -7.46 4.69 -22.73
C SER A 4 -6.04 5.28 -22.77
N LYS A 5 -5.68 5.95 -23.87
CA LYS A 5 -4.37 6.64 -23.97
C LYS A 5 -4.19 7.66 -22.84
N GLU A 6 -5.26 8.34 -22.45
CA GLU A 6 -5.23 9.32 -21.36
C GLU A 6 -4.95 8.64 -20.02
N ASP A 7 -5.62 7.52 -19.73
CA ASP A 7 -5.38 6.76 -18.51
C ASP A 7 -3.99 6.14 -18.48
N ALA A 8 -3.48 5.66 -19.62
CA ALA A 8 -2.11 5.15 -19.72
C ALA A 8 -1.08 6.26 -19.43
N LEU A 9 -1.31 7.47 -19.93
CA LEU A 9 -0.46 8.62 -19.63
C LEU A 9 -0.57 9.06 -18.17
N ARG A 10 -1.77 9.00 -17.59
CA ARG A 10 -1.99 9.27 -16.16
C ARG A 10 -1.23 8.25 -15.31
N ALA A 11 -1.36 6.95 -15.62
CA ALA A 11 -0.62 5.89 -14.94
C ALA A 11 0.90 6.13 -14.99
N TYR A 12 1.43 6.37 -16.18
CA TYR A 12 2.86 6.64 -16.36
C TYR A 12 3.32 7.85 -15.54
N ARG A 13 2.55 8.96 -15.57
CA ARG A 13 2.87 10.15 -14.79
C ARG A 13 2.87 9.84 -13.29
N THR A 14 1.87 9.10 -12.79
CA THR A 14 1.79 8.73 -11.37
C THR A 14 3.00 7.88 -10.96
N MET A 15 3.32 6.82 -11.70
CA MET A 15 4.50 5.99 -11.43
C MET A 15 5.79 6.80 -11.47
N LYS A 16 5.93 7.69 -12.46
CA LYS A 16 7.11 8.57 -12.58
C LYS A 16 7.17 9.57 -11.43
N THR A 17 6.06 10.15 -11.01
CA THR A 17 6.01 11.05 -9.85
C THR A 17 6.43 10.32 -8.58
N ILE A 18 5.95 9.10 -8.34
CA ILE A 18 6.36 8.28 -7.20
C ILE A 18 7.88 8.08 -7.23
N ARG A 19 8.43 7.63 -8.35
CA ARG A 19 9.87 7.39 -8.50
C ARG A 19 10.69 8.65 -8.23
N GLU A 20 10.36 9.76 -8.86
CA GLU A 20 11.08 11.03 -8.69
C GLU A 20 10.99 11.55 -7.26
N PHE A 21 9.83 11.40 -6.62
CA PHE A 21 9.65 11.76 -5.21
C PHE A 21 10.57 10.95 -4.32
N GLU A 22 10.61 9.63 -4.49
CA GLU A 22 11.44 8.74 -3.68
C GLU A 22 12.94 8.95 -3.91
N GLU A 23 13.36 9.15 -5.14
CA GLU A 23 14.75 9.46 -5.48
C GLU A 23 15.17 10.81 -4.89
N ARG A 24 14.30 11.83 -4.97
CA ARG A 24 14.56 13.11 -4.33
C ARG A 24 14.61 12.99 -2.81
N LEU A 25 13.67 12.27 -2.23
CA LEU A 25 13.62 12.06 -0.79
C LEU A 25 14.87 11.34 -0.28
N HIS A 26 15.40 10.39 -1.05
CA HIS A 26 16.67 9.73 -0.73
C HIS A 26 17.84 10.73 -0.60
N VAL A 27 17.92 11.66 -1.55
CA VAL A 27 18.97 12.70 -1.55
C VAL A 27 18.78 13.65 -0.37
N GLU A 28 17.55 14.10 -0.12
CA GLU A 28 17.23 15.02 0.98
C GLU A 28 17.46 14.38 2.35
N PHE A 29 17.15 13.10 2.51
CA PHE A 29 17.38 12.39 3.77
C PHE A 29 18.86 12.32 4.13
N ALA A 30 19.74 12.23 3.13
CA ALA A 30 21.19 12.21 3.36
C ALA A 30 21.75 13.53 3.90
N THR A 31 21.01 14.64 3.81
CA THR A 31 21.42 15.93 4.38
C THR A 31 21.34 15.98 5.92
N GLY A 32 20.51 15.09 6.50
CA GLY A 32 20.26 15.07 7.96
C GLY A 32 19.16 16.02 8.43
N ASP A 33 18.52 16.76 7.53
CA ASP A 33 17.47 17.72 7.87
C ASP A 33 16.09 17.07 8.11
N ILE A 34 15.90 15.85 7.64
CA ILE A 34 14.67 15.09 7.80
C ILE A 34 14.74 14.27 9.10
N PRO A 35 13.82 14.49 10.05
CA PRO A 35 13.82 13.76 11.32
C PRO A 35 13.27 12.34 11.17
N GLY A 36 13.73 11.43 12.02
CA GLY A 36 13.20 10.06 12.13
C GLY A 36 13.73 9.12 11.05
N PHE A 37 12.89 8.20 10.60
CA PHE A 37 13.24 7.18 9.62
C PHE A 37 12.43 7.36 8.35
N VAL A 38 13.06 7.10 7.20
CA VAL A 38 12.45 7.13 5.88
C VAL A 38 12.51 5.73 5.28
N HIS A 39 11.37 5.28 4.75
CA HIS A 39 11.27 4.02 4.05
C HIS A 39 10.71 4.25 2.65
N LEU A 40 11.56 4.06 1.64
CA LEU A 40 11.24 4.35 0.25
C LEU A 40 10.33 3.28 -0.37
N TYR A 41 9.46 3.72 -1.27
CA TYR A 41 8.53 2.89 -2.05
C TYR A 41 9.07 2.56 -3.46
N ALA A 42 10.29 2.99 -3.77
CA ALA A 42 10.91 2.80 -5.09
C ALA A 42 10.98 1.32 -5.49
N GLY A 43 10.46 1.01 -6.67
CA GLY A 43 10.34 -0.35 -7.22
C GLY A 43 8.94 -0.94 -7.14
N GLU A 44 8.02 -0.33 -6.40
CA GLU A 44 6.66 -0.82 -6.15
C GLU A 44 5.58 0.07 -6.81
N GLU A 45 5.97 1.03 -7.67
CA GLU A 45 5.13 2.09 -8.23
C GLU A 45 3.91 1.57 -8.99
N ALA A 46 4.07 0.43 -9.67
CA ALA A 46 3.02 -0.18 -10.47
C ALA A 46 1.87 -0.69 -9.60
N ILE A 47 2.16 -1.16 -8.38
CA ILE A 47 1.16 -1.66 -7.44
C ILE A 47 0.27 -0.51 -6.97
N ALA A 48 0.86 0.51 -6.36
CA ALA A 48 0.11 1.66 -5.87
C ALA A 48 -0.74 2.29 -6.97
N THR A 49 -0.14 2.49 -8.15
CA THR A 49 -0.81 3.12 -9.29
C THR A 49 -1.94 2.25 -9.83
N GLY A 50 -1.67 0.96 -10.09
CA GLY A 50 -2.66 0.04 -10.65
C GLY A 50 -3.90 -0.12 -9.75
N ILE A 51 -3.70 -0.20 -8.44
CA ILE A 51 -4.81 -0.28 -7.46
C ILE A 51 -5.56 1.06 -7.38
N CYS A 52 -4.84 2.17 -7.15
CA CYS A 52 -5.48 3.46 -6.86
C CYS A 52 -6.17 4.09 -8.07
N MET A 53 -5.84 3.72 -9.30
CA MET A 53 -6.54 4.20 -10.49
C MET A 53 -8.03 3.81 -10.56
N HIS A 54 -8.45 2.79 -9.80
CA HIS A 54 -9.85 2.36 -9.70
C HIS A 54 -10.58 2.95 -8.49
N LEU A 55 -9.88 3.76 -7.69
CA LEU A 55 -10.41 4.36 -6.47
C LEU A 55 -10.76 5.84 -6.68
N ASN A 56 -11.72 6.30 -5.88
CA ASN A 56 -12.11 7.71 -5.77
C ASN A 56 -12.00 8.19 -4.31
N ASP A 57 -12.41 9.43 -4.01
CA ASP A 57 -12.26 10.01 -2.67
C ASP A 57 -13.21 9.39 -1.61
N LEU A 58 -14.26 8.65 -2.03
CA LEU A 58 -15.11 7.87 -1.12
C LEU A 58 -14.38 6.62 -0.61
N ASP A 59 -13.49 6.07 -1.43
CA ASP A 59 -12.75 4.87 -1.11
C ASP A 59 -11.64 5.18 -0.12
N LYS A 60 -11.42 4.26 0.80
CA LYS A 60 -10.43 4.43 1.86
C LYS A 60 -9.27 3.48 1.66
N ILE A 61 -8.06 3.98 1.89
CA ILE A 61 -6.86 3.13 1.91
C ILE A 61 -6.13 3.27 3.23
N ALA A 62 -5.57 2.17 3.71
CA ALA A 62 -4.61 2.12 4.80
C ALA A 62 -3.29 1.55 4.27
N SER A 63 -2.21 2.21 4.58
CA SER A 63 -0.89 1.90 4.06
C SER A 63 0.05 1.35 5.13
N THR A 64 1.25 1.03 4.73
CA THR A 64 2.37 0.59 5.56
C THR A 64 3.28 1.77 5.92
N HIS A 65 4.41 1.48 6.54
CA HIS A 65 5.50 2.46 6.78
C HIS A 65 6.16 2.96 5.49
N ARG A 66 5.86 2.38 4.32
CA ARG A 66 6.28 2.80 2.96
C ARG A 66 5.13 3.48 2.22
N GLY A 67 4.47 4.42 2.86
CA GLY A 67 3.20 4.97 2.38
C GLY A 67 3.28 5.99 1.25
N HIS A 68 4.47 6.45 0.85
CA HIS A 68 4.59 7.58 -0.09
C HIS A 68 3.94 7.30 -1.45
N GLY A 69 4.24 6.12 -2.03
CA GLY A 69 3.64 5.72 -3.29
C GLY A 69 2.11 5.64 -3.23
N HIS A 70 1.57 5.09 -2.14
CA HIS A 70 0.12 5.02 -1.93
C HIS A 70 -0.51 6.40 -1.78
N CYS A 71 0.13 7.32 -1.04
CA CYS A 71 -0.33 8.69 -0.91
C CYS A 71 -0.41 9.39 -2.27
N ILE A 72 0.68 9.32 -3.05
CA ILE A 72 0.75 9.94 -4.39
C ILE A 72 -0.29 9.32 -5.33
N ALA A 73 -0.37 8.00 -5.38
CA ALA A 73 -1.34 7.30 -6.24
C ALA A 73 -2.79 7.59 -5.84
N LYS A 74 -3.06 7.83 -4.56
CA LYS A 74 -4.38 8.23 -4.05
C LYS A 74 -4.72 9.69 -4.28
N GLY A 75 -3.75 10.50 -4.72
CA GLY A 75 -3.92 11.90 -5.07
C GLY A 75 -3.67 12.88 -3.93
N CYS A 76 -2.90 12.48 -2.92
CA CYS A 76 -2.42 13.42 -1.90
C CYS A 76 -1.47 14.47 -2.49
N ASP A 77 -1.44 15.66 -1.90
CA ASP A 77 -0.59 16.74 -2.35
C ASP A 77 0.90 16.44 -2.09
N VAL A 78 1.68 16.40 -3.17
CA VAL A 78 3.11 16.02 -3.13
C VAL A 78 3.94 17.04 -2.35
N ASP A 79 3.65 18.32 -2.48
CA ASP A 79 4.36 19.38 -1.74
C ASP A 79 4.02 19.30 -0.26
N GLY A 80 2.76 19.07 0.08
CA GLY A 80 2.29 18.83 1.44
C GLY A 80 2.91 17.58 2.08
N MET A 81 3.10 16.52 1.28
CA MET A 81 3.81 15.30 1.73
C MET A 81 5.27 15.58 2.05
N MET A 82 5.99 16.27 1.16
CA MET A 82 7.38 16.62 1.41
C MET A 82 7.51 17.53 2.64
N ALA A 83 6.64 18.52 2.77
CA ALA A 83 6.59 19.38 3.95
C ALA A 83 6.33 18.58 5.24
N GLU A 84 5.47 17.57 5.19
CA GLU A 84 5.19 16.68 6.33
C GLU A 84 6.43 15.88 6.73
N ILE A 85 7.15 15.34 5.77
CA ILE A 85 8.37 14.55 6.00
C ILE A 85 9.46 15.41 6.64
N TYR A 86 9.55 16.68 6.25
CA TYR A 86 10.44 17.67 6.89
C TYR A 86 9.92 18.19 8.26
N GLY A 87 8.80 17.68 8.78
CA GLY A 87 8.20 18.10 10.05
C GLY A 87 7.66 19.53 10.02
N ARG A 88 7.25 20.04 8.84
CA ARG A 88 6.76 21.41 8.70
C ARG A 88 5.26 21.51 9.00
N LYS A 89 4.84 22.61 9.62
CA LYS A 89 3.44 22.87 9.99
C LYS A 89 2.48 22.89 8.79
N ILE A 90 3.00 23.21 7.60
CA ILE A 90 2.22 23.23 6.34
C ILE A 90 2.05 21.82 5.73
N GLY A 91 2.68 20.79 6.32
CA GLY A 91 2.50 19.40 5.90
C GLY A 91 1.09 18.87 6.16
N LEU A 92 0.75 17.77 5.50
CA LEU A 92 -0.60 17.16 5.52
C LEU A 92 -1.10 16.80 6.93
N CYS A 93 -0.18 16.47 7.84
CA CYS A 93 -0.47 16.18 9.24
C CYS A 93 0.13 17.24 10.19
N ALA A 94 0.33 18.46 9.68
CA ALA A 94 0.94 19.56 10.41
C ALA A 94 2.34 19.26 10.98
N GLY A 95 3.11 18.41 10.27
CA GLY A 95 4.48 18.03 10.60
C GLY A 95 4.60 17.02 11.74
N LYS A 96 3.49 16.32 12.09
CA LYS A 96 3.48 15.37 13.23
C LYS A 96 3.62 13.91 12.82
N GLY A 97 3.26 13.59 11.57
CA GLY A 97 3.28 12.22 11.04
C GLY A 97 4.65 11.80 10.53
N GLY A 98 5.36 12.71 9.88
CA GLY A 98 6.59 12.41 9.17
C GLY A 98 6.38 11.38 8.07
N SER A 99 7.47 10.70 7.65
CA SER A 99 7.45 9.73 6.55
C SER A 99 6.46 8.58 6.75
N MET A 100 6.39 8.02 7.96
CA MET A 100 5.67 6.77 8.21
C MET A 100 4.20 6.93 8.64
N HIS A 101 3.69 8.15 8.79
CA HIS A 101 2.34 8.39 9.32
C HIS A 101 1.60 9.50 8.56
N ILE A 102 1.90 9.65 7.27
CA ILE A 102 1.17 10.60 6.41
C ILE A 102 -0.27 10.14 6.27
N ALA A 103 -1.21 11.07 6.47
CA ALA A 103 -2.63 10.85 6.27
C ALA A 103 -3.26 12.02 5.52
N ASP A 104 -4.28 11.73 4.71
CA ASP A 104 -5.13 12.72 4.04
C ASP A 104 -6.54 12.12 3.94
N LEU A 105 -7.37 12.46 4.93
CA LEU A 105 -8.71 11.89 5.04
C LEU A 105 -9.66 12.39 3.94
N GLU A 106 -9.41 13.57 3.37
CA GLU A 106 -10.20 14.10 2.26
C GLU A 106 -9.98 13.27 1.00
N LYS A 107 -8.75 12.85 0.77
CA LYS A 107 -8.39 11.91 -0.31
C LYS A 107 -8.72 10.45 0.01
N GLY A 108 -9.11 10.13 1.23
CA GLY A 108 -9.37 8.77 1.67
C GLY A 108 -8.10 7.99 2.06
N MET A 109 -6.96 8.66 2.17
CA MET A 109 -5.75 8.09 2.76
C MET A 109 -5.86 8.12 4.28
N MET A 110 -6.23 7.00 4.90
CA MET A 110 -6.43 6.92 6.36
C MET A 110 -5.11 6.97 7.15
N GLY A 111 -4.03 6.66 6.49
CA GLY A 111 -2.68 6.83 7.03
C GLY A 111 -1.70 5.77 6.57
N ALA A 112 -0.44 6.20 6.42
CA ALA A 112 0.71 5.34 6.54
C ALA A 112 0.82 4.87 8.00
N ASN A 113 1.37 3.68 8.24
CA ASN A 113 1.37 3.11 9.58
C ASN A 113 2.68 2.37 9.86
N GLY A 114 3.40 2.82 10.89
CA GLY A 114 4.58 2.14 11.39
C GLY A 114 4.29 0.82 12.13
N ILE A 115 3.03 0.59 12.52
CA ILE A 115 2.61 -0.66 13.16
C ILE A 115 2.34 -1.71 12.09
N VAL A 116 3.20 -2.72 12.02
CA VAL A 116 3.08 -3.82 11.06
C VAL A 116 1.78 -4.60 11.31
N GLY A 117 0.95 -4.75 10.27
CA GLY A 117 -0.37 -5.41 10.39
C GLY A 117 -1.46 -4.51 10.99
N GLY A 118 -1.20 -3.21 11.22
CA GLY A 118 -2.19 -2.27 11.75
C GLY A 118 -3.22 -1.77 10.71
N GLY A 119 -2.91 -1.84 9.42
CA GLY A 119 -3.81 -1.40 8.33
C GLY A 119 -5.07 -2.25 8.15
N PRO A 120 -4.98 -3.59 8.11
CA PRO A 120 -6.12 -4.46 7.87
C PRO A 120 -7.35 -4.22 8.77
N PRO A 121 -7.23 -4.11 10.12
CA PRO A 121 -8.40 -3.83 10.97
C PRO A 121 -9.01 -2.45 10.72
N LEU A 122 -8.20 -1.42 10.38
CA LEU A 122 -8.70 -0.10 10.01
C LEU A 122 -9.56 -0.18 8.75
N VAL A 123 -9.11 -0.95 7.77
CA VAL A 123 -9.83 -1.17 6.50
C VAL A 123 -11.14 -1.93 6.71
N CYS A 124 -11.19 -2.90 7.63
CA CYS A 124 -12.44 -3.54 8.02
C CYS A 124 -13.44 -2.53 8.60
N GLY A 125 -12.98 -1.59 9.43
CA GLY A 125 -13.82 -0.51 9.95
C GLY A 125 -14.34 0.42 8.85
N ALA A 126 -13.47 0.81 7.91
CA ALA A 126 -13.86 1.64 6.77
C ALA A 126 -14.82 0.92 5.81
N GLY A 127 -14.58 -0.37 5.53
CA GLY A 127 -15.47 -1.21 4.74
C GLY A 127 -16.84 -1.39 5.39
N LEU A 128 -16.88 -1.57 6.71
CA LEU A 128 -18.13 -1.62 7.47
C LEU A 128 -18.89 -0.30 7.36
N ALA A 129 -18.19 0.83 7.52
CA ALA A 129 -18.80 2.15 7.38
C ALA A 129 -19.37 2.34 5.96
N ALA A 130 -18.63 2.02 4.91
CA ALA A 130 -19.10 2.10 3.53
C ALA A 130 -20.34 1.25 3.29
N LYS A 131 -20.35 0.02 3.82
CA LYS A 131 -21.48 -0.90 3.73
C LYS A 131 -22.73 -0.36 4.45
N GLN A 132 -22.57 0.17 5.67
CA GLN A 132 -23.68 0.73 6.44
C GLN A 132 -24.26 2.00 5.82
N LEU A 133 -23.40 2.84 5.26
CA LEU A 133 -23.80 4.06 4.55
C LEU A 133 -24.40 3.77 3.17
N GLY A 134 -24.18 2.59 2.60
CA GLY A 134 -24.65 2.23 1.28
C GLY A 134 -24.10 3.13 0.16
N ASN A 135 -22.93 3.73 0.36
CA ASN A 135 -22.35 4.73 -0.54
C ASN A 135 -21.53 4.17 -1.70
N GLY A 136 -21.42 2.84 -1.79
CA GLY A 136 -20.63 2.14 -2.82
C GLY A 136 -19.11 2.25 -2.66
N GLY A 137 -18.63 2.79 -1.54
CA GLY A 137 -17.20 2.87 -1.23
C GLY A 137 -16.60 1.50 -0.96
N VAL A 138 -15.28 1.39 -1.25
CA VAL A 138 -14.46 0.22 -0.90
C VAL A 138 -13.30 0.63 0.00
N ALA A 139 -12.71 -0.33 0.66
CA ALA A 139 -11.58 -0.09 1.54
C ALA A 139 -10.42 -1.03 1.18
N VAL A 140 -9.21 -0.48 1.02
CA VAL A 140 -8.02 -1.22 0.59
C VAL A 140 -6.94 -1.16 1.67
N ALA A 141 -6.48 -2.31 2.14
CA ALA A 141 -5.31 -2.43 3.01
C ALA A 141 -4.10 -2.85 2.18
N PHE A 142 -3.04 -2.07 2.24
CA PHE A 142 -1.72 -2.51 1.79
C PHE A 142 -0.96 -3.11 2.96
N VAL A 143 -0.31 -4.24 2.75
CA VAL A 143 0.43 -4.97 3.77
C VAL A 143 1.63 -5.67 3.13
N GLY A 144 2.79 -5.65 3.78
CA GLY A 144 3.96 -6.39 3.31
C GLY A 144 3.85 -7.90 3.61
N ASP A 145 4.74 -8.70 3.01
CA ASP A 145 4.88 -10.13 3.25
C ASP A 145 5.03 -10.46 4.75
N GLY A 146 5.85 -9.71 5.48
CA GLY A 146 5.95 -9.84 6.94
C GLY A 146 4.66 -9.49 7.68
N GLY A 147 4.00 -8.40 7.27
CA GLY A 147 2.73 -7.95 7.85
C GLY A 147 1.59 -8.94 7.63
N SER A 148 1.65 -9.72 6.56
CA SER A 148 0.67 -10.78 6.28
C SER A 148 0.65 -11.89 7.33
N ASN A 149 1.70 -12.01 8.18
CA ASN A 149 1.80 -12.99 9.26
C ASN A 149 1.29 -12.48 10.61
N GLN A 150 0.90 -11.22 10.71
CA GLN A 150 0.36 -10.69 11.96
C GLN A 150 -1.03 -11.26 12.25
N GLY A 151 -1.30 -11.57 13.53
CA GLY A 151 -2.61 -12.07 13.96
C GLY A 151 -3.76 -11.13 13.54
N THR A 152 -3.54 -9.82 13.66
CA THR A 152 -4.49 -8.79 13.24
C THR A 152 -4.86 -8.86 11.76
N THR A 153 -3.94 -9.30 10.89
CA THR A 153 -4.24 -9.53 9.48
C THR A 153 -5.20 -10.71 9.32
N PHE A 154 -4.92 -11.86 9.95
CA PHE A 154 -5.81 -13.03 9.89
C PHE A 154 -7.19 -12.75 10.46
N GLU A 155 -7.25 -12.06 11.60
CA GLU A 155 -8.52 -11.64 12.21
C GLU A 155 -9.33 -10.74 11.28
N SER A 156 -8.65 -9.82 10.57
CA SER A 156 -9.28 -8.91 9.61
C SER A 156 -9.79 -9.63 8.37
N LEU A 157 -9.04 -10.60 7.84
CA LEU A 157 -9.48 -11.43 6.71
C LEU A 157 -10.76 -12.20 7.08
N ASN A 158 -10.76 -12.83 8.25
CA ASN A 158 -11.93 -13.55 8.74
C ASN A 158 -13.14 -12.61 8.94
N LEU A 159 -12.93 -11.48 9.61
CA LEU A 159 -14.00 -10.51 9.86
C LEU A 159 -14.60 -9.97 8.55
N ALA A 160 -13.74 -9.59 7.61
CA ALA A 160 -14.18 -9.08 6.30
C ALA A 160 -15.00 -10.12 5.54
N ALA A 161 -14.59 -11.40 5.58
CA ALA A 161 -15.31 -12.48 4.94
C ALA A 161 -16.67 -12.75 5.61
N VAL A 162 -16.69 -12.91 6.95
CA VAL A 162 -17.92 -13.19 7.71
C VAL A 162 -18.97 -12.08 7.53
N TRP A 163 -18.52 -10.84 7.50
CA TRP A 163 -19.43 -9.70 7.33
C TRP A 163 -19.60 -9.26 5.89
N ASN A 164 -18.98 -9.96 4.95
CA ASN A 164 -19.02 -9.64 3.51
C ASN A 164 -18.73 -8.15 3.25
N LEU A 165 -17.60 -7.68 3.79
CA LEU A 165 -17.19 -6.28 3.71
C LEU A 165 -16.57 -5.96 2.33
N PRO A 166 -16.76 -4.74 1.80
CA PRO A 166 -16.14 -4.31 0.56
C PRO A 166 -14.65 -3.95 0.77
N CYS A 167 -13.86 -4.97 1.14
CA CYS A 167 -12.46 -4.82 1.46
C CYS A 167 -11.56 -5.52 0.44
N ILE A 168 -10.42 -4.90 0.13
CA ILE A 168 -9.36 -5.51 -0.67
C ILE A 168 -8.09 -5.51 0.18
N PHE A 169 -7.42 -6.67 0.26
CA PHE A 169 -6.15 -6.84 0.95
C PHE A 169 -5.06 -7.04 -0.08
N VAL A 170 -4.19 -6.04 -0.24
CA VAL A 170 -3.07 -6.06 -1.20
C VAL A 170 -1.80 -6.40 -0.44
N VAL A 171 -1.22 -7.54 -0.77
CA VAL A 171 0.06 -7.99 -0.21
C VAL A 171 1.19 -7.59 -1.15
N GLU A 172 2.02 -6.66 -0.72
CA GLU A 172 3.23 -6.26 -1.42
C GLU A 172 4.37 -7.20 -1.00
N ASN A 173 4.47 -8.34 -1.70
CA ASN A 173 5.49 -9.34 -1.42
C ASN A 173 6.79 -8.96 -2.11
N ASN A 174 7.62 -8.20 -1.40
CA ASN A 174 8.92 -7.75 -1.88
C ASN A 174 10.09 -8.66 -1.44
N GLY A 175 9.78 -9.84 -0.90
CA GLY A 175 10.74 -10.91 -0.62
C GLY A 175 11.46 -10.79 0.72
N TYR A 176 11.28 -9.68 1.46
CA TYR A 176 11.92 -9.51 2.76
C TYR A 176 11.11 -8.62 3.70
N ALA A 177 10.83 -9.14 4.89
CA ALA A 177 10.39 -8.37 6.04
C ALA A 177 11.63 -7.98 6.85
N GLU A 178 12.19 -6.79 6.58
CA GLU A 178 13.48 -6.34 7.08
C GLU A 178 14.60 -7.30 6.67
N THR A 179 15.03 -8.20 7.54
CA THR A 179 16.05 -9.24 7.27
C THR A 179 15.48 -10.65 7.11
N THR A 180 14.15 -10.81 7.31
CA THR A 180 13.49 -12.13 7.29
C THR A 180 12.89 -12.41 5.91
N SER A 181 13.38 -13.47 5.27
CA SER A 181 12.80 -13.96 4.01
C SER A 181 11.46 -14.68 4.28
N PRO A 182 10.47 -14.58 3.35
CA PRO A 182 9.23 -15.36 3.41
C PRO A 182 9.43 -16.85 3.59
N LYS A 183 10.54 -17.42 3.11
CA LYS A 183 10.89 -18.84 3.29
C LYS A 183 10.93 -19.27 4.76
N TYR A 184 11.14 -18.36 5.69
CA TYR A 184 11.13 -18.63 7.13
C TYR A 184 9.80 -18.37 7.80
N SER A 185 8.96 -17.52 7.21
CA SER A 185 7.77 -17.00 7.88
C SER A 185 6.45 -17.36 7.18
N VAL A 186 6.49 -17.81 5.92
CA VAL A 186 5.31 -18.14 5.12
C VAL A 186 5.40 -19.61 4.72
N ALA A 187 4.39 -20.41 5.12
CA ALA A 187 4.36 -21.84 4.85
C ALA A 187 3.78 -22.21 3.48
N CYS A 188 2.96 -21.35 2.91
CA CYS A 188 2.39 -21.51 1.57
C CYS A 188 3.35 -20.95 0.51
N ASP A 189 3.22 -21.42 -0.73
CA ASP A 189 4.02 -20.93 -1.86
C ASP A 189 3.70 -19.48 -2.20
N ASP A 190 2.41 -19.16 -2.22
CA ASP A 190 1.90 -17.80 -2.39
C ASP A 190 1.13 -17.36 -1.13
N VAL A 191 1.32 -16.11 -0.70
CA VAL A 191 0.57 -15.57 0.45
C VAL A 191 -0.92 -15.55 0.14
N SER A 192 -1.29 -15.34 -1.13
CA SER A 192 -2.68 -15.34 -1.60
C SER A 192 -3.41 -16.67 -1.41
N ASP A 193 -2.69 -17.80 -1.28
CA ASP A 193 -3.28 -19.12 -0.98
C ASP A 193 -4.05 -19.13 0.34
N ARG A 194 -3.66 -18.26 1.28
CA ARG A 194 -4.33 -18.10 2.57
C ARG A 194 -5.77 -17.62 2.46
N ALA A 195 -6.10 -16.93 1.37
CA ALA A 195 -7.44 -16.41 1.11
C ALA A 195 -8.50 -17.52 1.09
N SER A 196 -8.14 -18.70 0.60
CA SER A 196 -9.02 -19.87 0.55
C SER A 196 -9.50 -20.30 1.94
N GLY A 197 -8.64 -20.18 2.96
CA GLY A 197 -8.99 -20.47 4.35
C GLY A 197 -10.04 -19.53 4.96
N PHE A 198 -10.26 -18.37 4.32
CA PHE A 198 -11.27 -17.37 4.70
C PHE A 198 -12.43 -17.27 3.69
N ASN A 199 -12.53 -18.24 2.78
CA ASN A 199 -13.60 -18.28 1.76
C ASN A 199 -13.68 -16.99 0.92
N MET A 200 -12.54 -16.43 0.54
CA MET A 200 -12.42 -15.28 -0.36
C MET A 200 -11.47 -15.58 -1.52
N PRO A 201 -11.62 -14.91 -2.68
CA PRO A 201 -10.66 -15.03 -3.78
C PRO A 201 -9.26 -14.56 -3.35
N GLY A 202 -8.24 -15.31 -3.76
CA GLY A 202 -6.83 -14.95 -3.69
C GLY A 202 -6.25 -14.97 -5.10
N VAL A 203 -5.51 -13.92 -5.47
CA VAL A 203 -4.88 -13.79 -6.80
C VAL A 203 -3.44 -13.34 -6.60
N THR A 204 -2.51 -14.00 -7.29
CA THR A 204 -1.10 -13.58 -7.35
C THR A 204 -0.79 -12.97 -8.71
N VAL A 205 -0.13 -11.82 -8.72
CA VAL A 205 0.29 -11.11 -9.93
C VAL A 205 1.75 -10.65 -9.85
N ASP A 206 2.35 -10.41 -11.01
CA ASP A 206 3.62 -9.70 -11.08
C ASP A 206 3.38 -8.21 -10.73
N GLY A 207 3.93 -7.79 -9.58
CA GLY A 207 3.80 -6.42 -9.09
C GLY A 207 4.59 -5.37 -9.88
N HIS A 208 5.47 -5.79 -10.80
CA HIS A 208 6.14 -4.90 -11.75
C HIS A 208 5.29 -4.65 -13.01
N ASP A 209 4.36 -5.54 -13.33
CA ASP A 209 3.47 -5.39 -14.46
C ASP A 209 2.24 -4.56 -14.08
N PHE A 210 2.29 -3.28 -14.42
CA PHE A 210 1.18 -2.36 -14.19
C PHE A 210 -0.15 -2.86 -14.74
N PHE A 211 -0.15 -3.47 -15.93
CA PHE A 211 -1.39 -3.93 -16.56
C PHE A 211 -2.00 -5.12 -15.82
N ALA A 212 -1.17 -6.07 -15.39
CA ALA A 212 -1.62 -7.18 -14.56
C ALA A 212 -2.23 -6.72 -13.24
N VAL A 213 -1.57 -5.77 -12.55
CA VAL A 213 -2.10 -5.18 -11.32
C VAL A 213 -3.40 -4.42 -11.59
N TYR A 214 -3.43 -3.59 -12.63
CA TYR A 214 -4.60 -2.77 -12.98
C TYR A 214 -5.83 -3.64 -13.28
N GLU A 215 -5.70 -4.68 -14.10
CA GLU A 215 -6.80 -5.58 -14.45
C GLU A 215 -7.32 -6.36 -13.25
N THR A 216 -6.41 -6.91 -12.44
CA THR A 216 -6.77 -7.63 -11.21
C THR A 216 -7.46 -6.71 -10.20
N ALA A 217 -6.97 -5.48 -10.05
CA ALA A 217 -7.60 -4.48 -9.19
C ALA A 217 -9.01 -4.12 -9.66
N ALA A 218 -9.22 -3.96 -10.98
CA ALA A 218 -10.54 -3.67 -11.54
C ALA A 218 -11.57 -4.74 -11.15
N GLU A 219 -11.21 -6.02 -11.27
CA GLU A 219 -12.08 -7.14 -10.93
C GLU A 219 -12.38 -7.19 -9.42
N ALA A 220 -11.36 -7.07 -8.59
CA ALA A 220 -11.49 -7.11 -7.14
C ALA A 220 -12.35 -5.95 -6.60
N ILE A 221 -12.10 -4.73 -7.09
CA ILE A 221 -12.83 -3.53 -6.67
C ILE A 221 -14.27 -3.58 -7.17
N LYS A 222 -14.51 -4.00 -8.41
CA LYS A 222 -15.86 -4.22 -8.95
C LYS A 222 -16.62 -5.22 -8.09
N ARG A 223 -16.01 -6.38 -7.81
CA ARG A 223 -16.61 -7.42 -6.96
C ARG A 223 -17.01 -6.86 -5.60
N ALA A 224 -16.11 -6.11 -4.96
CA ALA A 224 -16.37 -5.52 -3.64
C ALA A 224 -17.53 -4.51 -3.69
N ARG A 225 -17.59 -3.63 -4.69
CA ARG A 225 -18.66 -2.64 -4.87
C ARG A 225 -20.04 -3.31 -5.13
N GLU A 226 -20.04 -4.42 -5.82
CA GLU A 226 -21.25 -5.20 -6.13
C GLU A 226 -21.69 -6.11 -4.97
N GLY A 227 -21.05 -6.01 -3.81
CA GLY A 227 -21.39 -6.81 -2.62
C GLY A 227 -20.85 -8.24 -2.66
N GLY A 228 -19.91 -8.53 -3.55
CA GLY A 228 -19.25 -9.85 -3.65
C GLY A 228 -18.27 -10.16 -2.52
N GLY A 229 -18.03 -9.22 -1.60
CA GLY A 229 -17.15 -9.39 -0.45
C GLY A 229 -15.66 -9.13 -0.74
N PRO A 230 -14.78 -9.50 0.20
CA PRO A 230 -13.36 -9.18 0.13
C PRO A 230 -12.61 -10.01 -0.91
N THR A 231 -11.43 -9.51 -1.32
CA THR A 231 -10.46 -10.19 -2.17
C THR A 231 -9.06 -9.94 -1.64
N MET A 232 -8.18 -10.95 -1.71
CA MET A 232 -6.75 -10.80 -1.46
C MET A 232 -6.01 -10.78 -2.79
N ILE A 233 -5.12 -9.81 -2.97
CA ILE A 233 -4.23 -9.70 -4.13
C ILE A 233 -2.80 -9.75 -3.62
N GLU A 234 -2.01 -10.71 -4.06
CA GLU A 234 -0.58 -10.72 -3.83
C GLU A 234 0.15 -10.17 -5.05
N CYS A 235 0.91 -9.12 -4.84
CA CYS A 235 1.78 -8.52 -5.85
C CYS A 235 3.23 -8.92 -5.54
N LYS A 236 3.82 -9.82 -6.34
CA LYS A 236 5.23 -10.18 -6.21
C LYS A 236 6.08 -9.10 -6.88
N VAL A 237 6.99 -8.54 -6.12
CA VAL A 237 7.78 -7.39 -6.56
C VAL A 237 9.17 -7.41 -5.95
N ASN A 238 10.11 -6.73 -6.58
CA ASN A 238 11.42 -6.46 -6.00
C ASN A 238 11.51 -4.95 -5.70
N ARG A 239 11.80 -4.63 -4.45
CA ARG A 239 12.01 -3.26 -4.03
C ARG A 239 13.40 -2.77 -4.49
N SER A 240 13.46 -1.58 -5.10
CA SER A 240 14.73 -0.91 -5.38
C SER A 240 15.26 -0.30 -4.09
N VAL A 241 16.29 -0.91 -3.53
CA VAL A 241 16.84 -0.50 -2.22
C VAL A 241 18.09 0.30 -2.44
N SER A 242 17.96 1.63 -2.45
CA SER A 242 19.11 2.50 -2.65
C SER A 242 20.01 2.60 -1.42
N TYR A 243 19.46 2.61 -0.20
CA TYR A 243 20.29 2.80 1.01
C TYR A 243 20.62 1.51 1.79
N THR A 244 19.82 0.46 1.68
CA THR A 244 20.14 -0.81 2.36
C THR A 244 21.40 -1.46 1.77
N HIS A 245 21.63 -1.27 0.47
CA HIS A 245 22.87 -1.72 -0.16
C HIS A 245 24.08 -0.85 0.18
N LEU A 246 23.86 0.40 0.56
CA LEU A 246 24.94 1.29 1.00
C LEU A 246 25.37 1.03 2.45
N THR A 247 24.45 0.52 3.28
CA THR A 247 24.76 0.26 4.69
C THR A 247 25.41 -1.11 4.93
N LEU A 248 25.06 -2.12 4.13
CA LEU A 248 25.66 -3.45 4.26
C LEU A 248 27.18 -3.49 4.02
N PRO A 249 27.73 -2.80 3.02
CA PRO A 249 29.18 -2.72 2.83
C PRO A 249 29.89 -1.79 3.81
N THR A 250 29.18 -0.84 4.43
CA THR A 250 29.79 0.15 5.35
C THR A 250 29.84 -0.30 6.81
N THR A 251 29.29 -1.46 7.11
CA THR A 251 29.43 -2.13 8.41
C THR A 251 30.29 -3.40 8.30
N PRO A 252 31.59 -3.26 7.92
CA PRO A 252 32.45 -4.44 7.73
C PRO A 252 32.83 -5.16 9.01
N TYR A 253 32.29 -4.75 10.16
CA TYR A 253 32.69 -5.22 11.49
C TYR A 253 31.51 -5.51 12.43
N VAL A 254 30.41 -5.97 11.89
CA VAL A 254 29.34 -6.54 12.73
C VAL A 254 29.39 -8.03 12.66
#